data_eac0eb3f1f97e6a6d5eab6e78967a174
#
_entry.id   eac0eb3f1f97e6a6d5eab6e78967a174
#
_cell.length_a   1.000
_cell.length_b   1.000
_cell.length_c   1.000
_cell.angle_alpha   90.00
_cell.angle_beta   90.00
_cell.angle_gamma   90.00
#
_symmetry.space_group_name_H-M   'P 1'
#
loop_
_entity.id
_entity.type
_entity.pdbx_description
1 polymer ?
#
loop_
_entity_poly.entity_id
_entity_poly.type
_entity_poly.pdbx_seq_one_letter_code
_entity_poly.pdbx_strand_id
1 'polypeptide(L)'
;VESRGLGDVYKRQIGVCTYPSRVSYPLACAFGYTLLLPQVFVRSGYYSAGLKDQRQMAFLAPFLQIIVWGGTMLIGLVALAAMPDLTSSETELVIPYMCNIIAGTHGVLAQILMIVFLIGVLAVGLSTANALLMVMSSIIYKDLLVGIGHCKFKASETSVVRVVILLFGAVTVGVSLMHWEYVYNLMIFADSLVESLFPALVFGIYCKWATRKAAIVSISAGAIVICLTFFVWDLGYVWYGTIGLATALVLMYVVSKLTRDDPKDSDDFYEALDSGHRRFMRIKAKIR
;
A
#
# COMPACT_ATOMS: atom_id res chain seq x y z
N VAL A 1 -15.91 -15.26 -37.08
CA VAL A 1 -14.70 -15.26 -36.21
C VAL A 1 -14.76 -14.11 -35.21
N GLU A 2 -15.17 -12.92 -35.59
CA GLU A 2 -15.24 -11.73 -34.67
C GLU A 2 -16.26 -11.91 -33.53
N SER A 3 -17.37 -12.60 -33.75
CA SER A 3 -18.40 -12.79 -32.70
C SER A 3 -17.97 -13.77 -31.58
N ARG A 4 -17.05 -14.69 -31.87
CA ARG A 4 -16.51 -15.61 -30.85
C ARG A 4 -15.54 -14.93 -29.88
N GLY A 5 -14.72 -14.00 -30.37
CA GLY A 5 -13.77 -13.25 -29.53
C GLY A 5 -14.46 -12.37 -28.49
N LEU A 6 -15.53 -11.65 -28.86
CA LEU A 6 -16.31 -10.82 -27.93
C LEU A 6 -17.01 -11.66 -26.86
N GLY A 7 -17.52 -12.83 -27.21
CA GLY A 7 -18.20 -13.74 -26.28
C GLY A 7 -17.24 -14.31 -25.21
N ASP A 8 -15.99 -14.61 -25.59
CA ASP A 8 -14.98 -15.14 -24.66
C ASP A 8 -14.39 -14.04 -23.77
N VAL A 9 -14.23 -12.82 -24.29
CA VAL A 9 -13.86 -11.63 -23.50
C VAL A 9 -14.96 -11.31 -22.49
N TYR A 10 -16.22 -11.36 -22.89
CA TYR A 10 -17.36 -11.14 -22.01
C TYR A 10 -17.48 -12.23 -20.95
N LYS A 11 -17.25 -13.50 -21.29
CA LYS A 11 -17.22 -14.62 -20.34
C LYS A 11 -16.07 -14.52 -19.35
N ARG A 12 -14.89 -14.08 -19.79
CA ARG A 12 -13.76 -13.79 -18.88
C ARG A 12 -14.08 -12.63 -17.94
N GLN A 13 -14.70 -11.56 -18.42
CA GLN A 13 -15.13 -10.43 -17.60
C GLN A 13 -16.22 -10.81 -16.60
N ILE A 14 -17.23 -11.60 -17.01
CA ILE A 14 -18.27 -12.09 -16.09
C ILE A 14 -17.69 -13.11 -15.10
N GLY A 15 -16.77 -13.97 -15.52
CA GLY A 15 -16.00 -14.84 -14.62
C GLY A 15 -15.19 -14.05 -13.58
N VAL A 16 -14.76 -12.82 -13.92
CA VAL A 16 -14.13 -11.87 -12.98
C VAL A 16 -15.09 -11.41 -11.87
N CYS A 17 -16.37 -11.23 -12.18
CA CYS A 17 -17.36 -10.75 -11.20
C CYS A 17 -17.99 -11.85 -10.34
N THR A 18 -17.86 -13.14 -10.71
CA THR A 18 -18.58 -14.24 -10.05
C THR A 18 -17.83 -14.92 -8.89
N TYR A 19 -16.57 -14.58 -8.65
CA TYR A 19 -15.82 -15.14 -7.54
C TYR A 19 -15.94 -14.26 -6.27
N PRO A 20 -16.45 -14.78 -5.16
CA PRO A 20 -16.55 -14.03 -3.87
C PRO A 20 -15.22 -13.46 -3.40
N SER A 21 -14.11 -14.12 -3.74
CA SER A 21 -12.75 -13.69 -3.46
C SER A 21 -12.35 -12.35 -4.10
N ARG A 22 -13.03 -11.93 -5.16
CA ARG A 22 -12.76 -10.65 -5.85
C ARG A 22 -13.44 -9.45 -5.21
N VAL A 23 -14.43 -9.68 -4.36
CA VAL A 23 -15.08 -8.64 -3.56
C VAL A 23 -14.33 -8.42 -2.25
N SER A 24 -13.70 -9.46 -1.70
CA SER A 24 -12.96 -9.37 -0.43
C SER A 24 -11.70 -8.52 -0.52
N TYR A 25 -10.94 -8.59 -1.63
CA TYR A 25 -9.74 -7.80 -1.81
C TYR A 25 -10.01 -6.29 -1.90
N PRO A 26 -10.93 -5.79 -2.76
CA PRO A 26 -11.31 -4.39 -2.74
C PRO A 26 -11.87 -3.92 -1.41
N LEU A 27 -12.56 -4.79 -0.66
CA LEU A 27 -13.07 -4.47 0.67
C LEU A 27 -11.93 -4.32 1.70
N ALA A 28 -10.96 -5.23 1.70
CA ALA A 28 -9.79 -5.14 2.55
C ALA A 28 -8.94 -3.90 2.22
N CYS A 29 -8.73 -3.61 0.93
CA CYS A 29 -8.07 -2.40 0.46
C CYS A 29 -8.83 -1.12 0.86
N ALA A 30 -10.16 -1.13 0.83
CA ALA A 30 -10.97 0.03 1.19
C ALA A 30 -10.90 0.33 2.70
N PHE A 31 -10.73 -0.69 3.54
CA PHE A 31 -10.79 -0.53 5.00
C PHE A 31 -9.50 -0.05 5.65
N GLY A 32 -8.36 -0.04 4.99
CA GLY A 32 -7.18 0.38 5.72
C GLY A 32 -5.88 0.54 4.96
N TYR A 33 -5.78 0.01 3.77
CA TYR A 33 -4.57 -0.01 3.00
C TYR A 33 -3.89 1.35 2.88
N THR A 34 -4.63 2.38 2.49
CA THR A 34 -4.07 3.72 2.26
C THR A 34 -3.51 4.35 3.55
N LEU A 35 -4.13 4.09 4.71
CA LEU A 35 -3.66 4.61 5.99
C LEU A 35 -2.48 3.83 6.57
N LEU A 36 -2.34 2.54 6.18
CA LEU A 36 -1.30 1.66 6.68
C LEU A 36 0.03 1.81 5.94
N LEU A 37 0.01 2.38 4.74
CA LEU A 37 1.23 2.65 3.99
C LEU A 37 2.15 3.56 4.79
N PRO A 38 3.37 3.11 5.16
CA PRO A 38 4.25 3.86 6.05
C PRO A 38 4.55 5.26 5.52
N GLN A 39 4.70 5.42 4.20
CA GLN A 39 4.94 6.71 3.56
C GLN A 39 3.73 7.66 3.67
N VAL A 40 2.51 7.15 3.69
CA VAL A 40 1.29 7.97 3.85
C VAL A 40 1.10 8.32 5.32
N PHE A 41 1.23 7.33 6.22
CA PHE A 41 1.07 7.52 7.66
C PHE A 41 2.06 8.55 8.22
N VAL A 42 3.35 8.40 7.92
CA VAL A 42 4.39 9.32 8.38
C VAL A 42 4.18 10.72 7.80
N ARG A 43 3.87 10.82 6.52
CA ARG A 43 3.63 12.13 5.87
C ARG A 43 2.39 12.83 6.39
N SER A 44 1.31 12.11 6.69
CA SER A 44 0.09 12.74 7.22
C SER A 44 0.36 13.50 8.54
N GLY A 45 1.31 13.02 9.34
CA GLY A 45 1.77 13.71 10.55
C GLY A 45 2.57 15.00 10.28
N TYR A 46 3.36 15.01 9.20
CA TYR A 46 4.23 16.15 8.87
C TYR A 46 3.54 17.25 8.07
N TYR A 47 2.59 16.92 7.21
CA TYR A 47 1.93 17.89 6.31
C TYR A 47 0.80 18.68 6.96
N SER A 48 0.33 18.28 8.12
CA SER A 48 -0.78 18.98 8.75
C SER A 48 -0.30 20.11 9.63
N ALA A 49 -0.46 21.34 9.16
CA ALA A 49 -0.32 22.54 9.98
C ALA A 49 -1.39 22.63 11.08
N GLY A 50 -2.49 21.86 10.94
CA GLY A 50 -3.56 21.80 11.93
C GLY A 50 -4.62 20.75 11.62
N LEU A 51 -5.45 20.44 12.61
CA LEU A 51 -6.55 19.47 12.51
C LEU A 51 -7.59 19.83 11.45
N LYS A 52 -7.73 21.13 11.12
CA LYS A 52 -8.62 21.60 10.08
C LYS A 52 -8.15 21.13 8.70
N ASP A 53 -6.85 21.23 8.47
CA ASP A 53 -6.24 20.85 7.20
C ASP A 53 -6.27 19.33 7.01
N GLN A 54 -5.98 18.56 8.07
CA GLN A 54 -6.12 17.10 8.05
C GLN A 54 -7.54 16.66 7.71
N ARG A 55 -8.55 17.32 8.30
CA ARG A 55 -9.95 17.00 8.04
C ARG A 55 -10.35 17.32 6.62
N GLN A 56 -9.88 18.45 6.07
CA GLN A 56 -10.12 18.81 4.66
C GLN A 56 -9.44 17.82 3.72
N MET A 57 -8.20 17.44 3.99
CA MET A 57 -7.49 16.42 3.21
C MET A 57 -8.20 15.07 3.27
N ALA A 58 -8.60 14.60 4.45
CA ALA A 58 -9.30 13.33 4.62
C ALA A 58 -10.65 13.30 3.87
N PHE A 59 -11.30 14.46 3.72
CA PHE A 59 -12.54 14.58 2.95
C PHE A 59 -12.29 14.66 1.44
N LEU A 60 -11.29 15.42 1.01
CA LEU A 60 -11.06 15.69 -0.42
C LEU A 60 -10.29 14.57 -1.13
N ALA A 61 -9.36 13.93 -0.43
CA ALA A 61 -8.51 12.88 -1.01
C ALA A 61 -9.28 11.71 -1.64
N PRO A 62 -10.35 11.15 -1.02
CA PRO A 62 -11.11 10.07 -1.64
C PRO A 62 -11.76 10.45 -2.97
N PHE A 63 -12.27 11.68 -3.11
CA PHE A 63 -12.85 12.14 -4.37
C PHE A 63 -11.81 12.26 -5.48
N LEU A 64 -10.65 12.83 -5.17
CA LEU A 64 -9.53 12.88 -6.13
C LEU A 64 -9.05 11.48 -6.52
N GLN A 65 -9.02 10.57 -5.57
CA GLN A 65 -8.61 9.19 -5.80
C GLN A 65 -9.59 8.43 -6.71
N ILE A 66 -10.90 8.64 -6.54
CA ILE A 66 -11.92 8.08 -7.44
C ILE A 66 -11.73 8.58 -8.88
N ILE A 67 -11.43 9.87 -9.07
CA ILE A 67 -11.19 10.43 -10.39
C ILE A 67 -9.95 9.79 -11.05
N VAL A 68 -8.84 9.68 -10.30
CA VAL A 68 -7.60 9.08 -10.81
C VAL A 68 -7.79 7.59 -11.12
N TRP A 69 -8.35 6.82 -10.20
CA TRP A 69 -8.57 5.39 -10.40
C TRP A 69 -9.62 5.10 -11.47
N GLY A 70 -10.68 5.90 -11.53
CA GLY A 70 -11.66 5.82 -12.61
C GLY A 70 -11.04 6.08 -13.98
N GLY A 71 -10.17 7.08 -14.08
CA GLY A 71 -9.41 7.38 -15.29
C GLY A 71 -8.49 6.24 -15.72
N THR A 72 -7.72 5.66 -14.81
CA THR A 72 -6.85 4.51 -15.10
C THR A 72 -7.64 3.27 -15.49
N MET A 73 -8.78 3.03 -14.85
CA MET A 73 -9.68 1.92 -15.22
C MET A 73 -10.25 2.09 -16.64
N LEU A 74 -10.65 3.29 -17.02
CA LEU A 74 -11.10 3.57 -18.39
C LEU A 74 -10.00 3.34 -19.43
N ILE A 75 -8.76 3.77 -19.14
CA ILE A 75 -7.61 3.49 -20.01
C ILE A 75 -7.41 1.98 -20.16
N GLY A 76 -7.50 1.20 -19.08
CA GLY A 76 -7.39 -0.25 -19.12
C GLY A 76 -8.48 -0.90 -19.95
N LEU A 77 -9.73 -0.43 -19.87
CA LEU A 77 -10.85 -0.94 -20.68
C LEU A 77 -10.66 -0.64 -22.16
N VAL A 78 -10.20 0.57 -22.51
CA VAL A 78 -9.89 0.95 -23.89
C VAL A 78 -8.74 0.11 -24.44
N ALA A 79 -7.69 -0.12 -23.64
CA ALA A 79 -6.58 -0.97 -24.01
C ALA A 79 -7.01 -2.42 -24.28
N LEU A 80 -7.88 -2.97 -23.43
CA LEU A 80 -8.43 -4.33 -23.62
C LEU A 80 -9.25 -4.43 -24.91
N ALA A 81 -9.99 -3.39 -25.27
CA ALA A 81 -10.76 -3.34 -26.51
C ALA A 81 -9.87 -3.19 -27.76
N ALA A 82 -8.77 -2.42 -27.64
CA ALA A 82 -7.85 -2.16 -28.74
C ALA A 82 -6.85 -3.30 -28.99
N MET A 83 -6.51 -4.07 -27.94
CA MET A 83 -5.50 -5.11 -27.98
C MET A 83 -5.97 -6.35 -27.20
N PRO A 84 -6.93 -7.15 -27.75
CA PRO A 84 -7.54 -8.27 -27.03
C PRO A 84 -6.61 -9.48 -26.87
N ASP A 85 -5.57 -9.60 -27.68
CA ASP A 85 -4.72 -10.80 -27.78
C ASP A 85 -3.37 -10.67 -27.05
N LEU A 86 -3.22 -9.69 -26.16
CA LEU A 86 -1.99 -9.51 -25.38
C LEU A 86 -1.74 -10.68 -24.42
N THR A 87 -0.53 -11.20 -24.46
CA THR A 87 -0.06 -12.21 -23.50
C THR A 87 0.15 -11.58 -22.12
N SER A 88 0.19 -12.41 -21.07
CA SER A 88 0.37 -11.92 -19.69
C SER A 88 1.64 -11.06 -19.51
N SER A 89 2.73 -11.39 -20.20
CA SER A 89 3.98 -10.62 -20.17
C SER A 89 3.88 -9.28 -20.91
N GLU A 90 3.05 -9.20 -21.94
CA GLU A 90 2.85 -7.98 -22.73
C GLU A 90 1.88 -7.00 -22.05
N THR A 91 1.07 -7.48 -21.09
CA THR A 91 0.16 -6.59 -20.34
C THR A 91 0.90 -5.53 -19.54
N GLU A 92 2.14 -5.75 -19.11
CA GLU A 92 2.98 -4.73 -18.47
C GLU A 92 3.40 -3.60 -19.43
N LEU A 93 3.39 -3.86 -20.73
CA LEU A 93 3.75 -2.91 -21.79
C LEU A 93 2.53 -2.22 -22.44
N VAL A 94 1.34 -2.42 -21.90
CA VAL A 94 0.08 -1.83 -22.44
C VAL A 94 0.19 -0.32 -22.60
N ILE A 95 0.70 0.40 -21.62
CA ILE A 95 0.83 1.86 -21.68
C ILE A 95 1.76 2.32 -22.82
N PRO A 96 3.00 1.82 -22.95
CA PRO A 96 3.85 2.12 -24.10
C PRO A 96 3.21 1.75 -25.46
N TYR A 97 2.54 0.61 -25.56
CA TYR A 97 1.85 0.21 -26.81
C TYR A 97 0.72 1.16 -27.19
N MET A 98 -0.14 1.51 -26.25
CA MET A 98 -1.21 2.50 -26.47
C MET A 98 -0.65 3.85 -26.91
N CYS A 99 0.42 4.32 -26.24
CA CYS A 99 1.08 5.56 -26.63
C CYS A 99 1.64 5.51 -28.04
N ASN A 100 2.22 4.38 -28.44
CA ASN A 100 2.76 4.18 -29.79
C ASN A 100 1.65 4.19 -30.87
N ILE A 101 0.53 3.51 -30.61
CA ILE A 101 -0.64 3.49 -31.51
C ILE A 101 -1.18 4.90 -31.70
N ILE A 102 -1.42 5.64 -30.62
CA ILE A 102 -1.95 7.01 -30.66
C ILE A 102 -0.98 7.94 -31.37
N ALA A 103 0.30 7.86 -31.07
CA ALA A 103 1.35 8.68 -31.68
C ALA A 103 1.49 8.42 -33.17
N GLY A 104 1.30 7.16 -33.62
CA GLY A 104 1.36 6.79 -35.04
C GLY A 104 0.15 7.24 -35.84
N THR A 105 -1.01 7.41 -35.20
CA THR A 105 -2.28 7.64 -35.89
C THR A 105 -2.66 9.13 -36.01
N HIS A 106 -2.23 9.97 -35.08
CA HIS A 106 -2.76 11.33 -34.89
C HIS A 106 -1.74 12.48 -35.10
N GLY A 107 -0.58 12.21 -35.71
CA GLY A 107 0.38 13.21 -36.12
C GLY A 107 1.27 13.78 -35.01
N VAL A 108 2.04 14.84 -35.32
CA VAL A 108 3.12 15.35 -34.45
C VAL A 108 2.63 15.81 -33.06
N LEU A 109 1.48 16.42 -32.98
CA LEU A 109 0.91 16.89 -31.70
C LEU A 109 0.65 15.69 -30.75
N ALA A 110 0.08 14.60 -31.26
CA ALA A 110 -0.16 13.40 -30.51
C ALA A 110 1.16 12.76 -30.02
N GLN A 111 2.19 12.75 -30.85
CA GLN A 111 3.52 12.27 -30.48
C GLN A 111 4.08 13.05 -29.27
N ILE A 112 4.02 14.38 -29.32
CA ILE A 112 4.48 15.24 -28.22
C ILE A 112 3.68 14.96 -26.93
N LEU A 113 2.35 14.87 -27.04
CA LEU A 113 1.48 14.60 -25.88
C LEU A 113 1.77 13.23 -25.25
N MET A 114 2.00 12.19 -26.07
CA MET A 114 2.34 10.85 -25.57
C MET A 114 3.72 10.81 -24.91
N ILE A 115 4.71 11.53 -25.43
CA ILE A 115 6.02 11.66 -24.78
C ILE A 115 5.88 12.35 -23.41
N VAL A 116 5.14 13.46 -23.34
CA VAL A 116 4.88 14.17 -22.07
C VAL A 116 4.15 13.26 -21.08
N PHE A 117 3.18 12.48 -21.54
CA PHE A 117 2.46 11.53 -20.72
C PHE A 117 3.39 10.45 -20.15
N LEU A 118 4.25 9.83 -20.96
CA LEU A 118 5.22 8.83 -20.53
C LEU A 118 6.23 9.41 -19.51
N ILE A 119 6.70 10.61 -19.72
CA ILE A 119 7.55 11.32 -18.76
C ILE A 119 6.80 11.50 -17.43
N GLY A 120 5.51 11.86 -17.50
CA GLY A 120 4.65 11.98 -16.32
C GLY A 120 4.52 10.67 -15.54
N VAL A 121 4.29 9.57 -16.23
CA VAL A 121 4.21 8.21 -15.63
C VAL A 121 5.53 7.85 -14.92
N LEU A 122 6.66 8.08 -15.58
CA LEU A 122 7.98 7.86 -14.98
C LEU A 122 8.22 8.74 -13.75
N ALA A 123 7.83 10.02 -13.82
CA ALA A 123 7.97 10.94 -12.70
C ALA A 123 7.17 10.50 -11.47
N VAL A 124 5.94 9.98 -11.66
CA VAL A 124 5.10 9.44 -10.59
C VAL A 124 5.76 8.21 -9.96
N GLY A 125 6.26 7.28 -10.78
CA GLY A 125 6.98 6.09 -10.31
C GLY A 125 8.21 6.44 -9.47
N LEU A 126 9.04 7.36 -9.96
CA LEU A 126 10.24 7.84 -9.25
C LEU A 126 9.89 8.55 -7.93
N SER A 127 8.82 9.35 -7.93
CA SER A 127 8.36 10.04 -6.71
C SER A 127 7.94 9.05 -5.63
N THR A 128 7.22 8.00 -6.00
CA THR A 128 6.80 6.94 -5.07
C THR A 128 7.97 6.13 -4.57
N ALA A 129 8.87 5.70 -5.45
CA ALA A 129 10.08 4.96 -5.10
C ALA A 129 10.96 5.74 -4.11
N ASN A 130 11.19 7.04 -4.37
CA ASN A 130 11.95 7.91 -3.47
C ASN A 130 11.29 8.03 -2.09
N ALA A 131 9.96 8.13 -2.05
CA ALA A 131 9.23 8.22 -0.79
C ALA A 131 9.37 6.94 0.04
N LEU A 132 9.24 5.77 -0.59
CA LEU A 132 9.39 4.47 0.07
C LEU A 132 10.82 4.26 0.58
N LEU A 133 11.82 4.52 -0.24
CA LEU A 133 13.23 4.40 0.14
C LEU A 133 13.58 5.32 1.31
N MET A 134 13.07 6.54 1.34
CA MET A 134 13.33 7.50 2.41
C MET A 134 12.69 7.07 3.74
N VAL A 135 11.45 6.61 3.72
CA VAL A 135 10.76 6.14 4.92
C VAL A 135 11.40 4.85 5.43
N MET A 136 11.65 3.88 4.56
CA MET A 136 12.27 2.61 4.90
C MET A 136 13.65 2.80 5.52
N SER A 137 14.50 3.63 4.92
CA SER A 137 15.83 3.91 5.47
C SER A 137 15.79 4.64 6.81
N SER A 138 14.80 5.51 7.02
CA SER A 138 14.61 6.19 8.31
C SER A 138 14.17 5.22 9.41
N ILE A 139 13.27 4.28 9.11
CA ILE A 139 12.83 3.22 10.04
C ILE A 139 14.01 2.31 10.37
N ILE A 140 14.78 1.87 9.37
CA ILE A 140 15.94 1.02 9.60
C ILE A 140 16.98 1.73 10.51
N TYR A 141 17.25 2.99 10.22
CA TYR A 141 18.19 3.75 11.04
C TYR A 141 17.70 3.95 12.47
N LYS A 142 16.50 4.53 12.64
CA LYS A 142 15.99 4.92 13.94
C LYS A 142 15.55 3.76 14.80
N ASP A 143 14.78 2.85 14.22
CA ASP A 143 14.11 1.79 14.97
C ASP A 143 15.00 0.54 15.09
N LEU A 144 15.63 0.11 13.98
CA LEU A 144 16.43 -1.10 13.99
C LEU A 144 17.85 -0.86 14.50
N LEU A 145 18.60 0.09 13.92
CA LEU A 145 20.01 0.27 14.25
C LEU A 145 20.19 1.01 15.58
N VAL A 146 19.49 2.09 15.82
CA VAL A 146 19.60 2.89 17.04
C VAL A 146 18.71 2.34 18.15
N GLY A 147 17.45 2.03 17.85
CA GLY A 147 16.46 1.59 18.85
C GLY A 147 16.75 0.19 19.36
N ILE A 148 16.80 -0.81 18.50
CA ILE A 148 17.00 -2.22 18.90
C ILE A 148 18.49 -2.56 19.01
N GLY A 149 19.29 -2.14 18.00
CA GLY A 149 20.70 -2.47 17.91
C GLY A 149 21.60 -1.67 18.84
N HIS A 150 21.10 -0.58 19.45
CA HIS A 150 21.86 0.36 20.27
C HIS A 150 23.19 0.82 19.62
N CYS A 151 23.23 0.83 18.28
CA CYS A 151 24.43 1.18 17.53
C CYS A 151 24.71 2.68 17.66
N LYS A 152 25.89 3.03 18.20
CA LYS A 152 26.36 4.41 18.23
C LYS A 152 27.26 4.66 17.02
N PHE A 153 26.72 5.33 16.02
CA PHE A 153 27.50 5.71 14.85
C PHE A 153 28.26 7.02 15.10
N LYS A 154 29.55 7.05 14.73
CA LYS A 154 30.35 8.30 14.68
C LYS A 154 29.97 9.19 13.49
N ALA A 155 29.34 8.60 12.47
CA ALA A 155 28.88 9.31 11.27
C ALA A 155 27.55 10.04 11.55
N SER A 156 27.29 11.11 10.79
CA SER A 156 26.02 11.83 10.89
C SER A 156 24.85 10.94 10.48
N GLU A 157 23.68 11.13 11.08
CA GLU A 157 22.43 10.43 10.76
C GLU A 157 22.18 10.40 9.25
N THR A 158 22.34 11.56 8.59
CA THR A 158 22.14 11.71 7.16
C THR A 158 23.06 10.82 6.32
N SER A 159 24.32 10.62 6.76
CA SER A 159 25.26 9.78 6.03
C SER A 159 24.89 8.30 6.12
N VAL A 160 24.47 7.83 7.29
CA VAL A 160 24.03 6.44 7.47
C VAL A 160 22.77 6.17 6.67
N VAL A 161 21.77 7.07 6.71
CA VAL A 161 20.53 6.98 5.92
C VAL A 161 20.83 6.93 4.43
N ARG A 162 21.77 7.73 3.91
CA ARG A 162 22.18 7.67 2.48
C ARG A 162 22.76 6.31 2.09
N VAL A 163 23.60 5.73 2.94
CA VAL A 163 24.16 4.39 2.67
C VAL A 163 23.05 3.35 2.64
N VAL A 164 22.11 3.40 3.55
CA VAL A 164 20.96 2.50 3.58
C VAL A 164 20.11 2.65 2.32
N ILE A 165 19.83 3.89 1.86
CA ILE A 165 19.11 4.15 0.61
C ILE A 165 19.83 3.53 -0.58
N LEU A 166 21.14 3.71 -0.68
CA LEU A 166 21.94 3.15 -1.79
C LEU A 166 21.92 1.62 -1.79
N LEU A 167 22.07 0.98 -0.63
CA LEU A 167 22.00 -0.47 -0.49
C LEU A 167 20.65 -1.03 -0.91
N PHE A 168 19.57 -0.46 -0.39
CA PHE A 168 18.21 -0.90 -0.75
C PHE A 168 17.89 -0.60 -2.23
N GLY A 169 18.31 0.55 -2.73
CA GLY A 169 18.17 0.88 -4.15
C GLY A 169 18.89 -0.14 -5.03
N ALA A 170 20.12 -0.51 -4.69
CA ALA A 170 20.89 -1.52 -5.44
C ALA A 170 20.21 -2.90 -5.39
N VAL A 171 19.69 -3.32 -4.22
CA VAL A 171 18.94 -4.57 -4.08
C VAL A 171 17.67 -4.53 -4.93
N THR A 172 16.91 -3.44 -4.91
CA THR A 172 15.70 -3.27 -5.71
C THR A 172 16.00 -3.38 -7.22
N VAL A 173 17.05 -2.71 -7.69
CA VAL A 173 17.49 -2.83 -9.08
C VAL A 173 17.91 -4.27 -9.40
N GLY A 174 18.67 -4.93 -8.51
CA GLY A 174 19.08 -6.31 -8.69
C GLY A 174 17.89 -7.27 -8.83
N VAL A 175 16.90 -7.16 -7.95
CA VAL A 175 15.66 -7.96 -8.01
C VAL A 175 14.87 -7.66 -9.29
N SER A 176 14.77 -6.38 -9.69
CA SER A 176 14.08 -5.99 -10.92
C SER A 176 14.73 -6.59 -12.18
N LEU A 177 16.06 -6.70 -12.22
CA LEU A 177 16.79 -7.30 -13.35
C LEU A 177 16.61 -8.83 -13.43
N MET A 178 16.23 -9.47 -12.32
CA MET A 178 16.01 -10.93 -12.32
C MET A 178 14.70 -11.33 -13.00
N HIS A 179 13.78 -10.39 -13.29
CA HIS A 179 12.45 -10.65 -13.88
C HIS A 179 11.73 -11.83 -13.21
N TRP A 180 11.85 -11.93 -11.88
CA TRP A 180 11.39 -13.09 -11.12
C TRP A 180 9.87 -13.24 -11.13
N GLU A 181 9.15 -12.10 -11.06
CA GLU A 181 7.70 -12.08 -11.04
C GLU A 181 7.17 -10.84 -11.79
N TYR A 182 5.93 -10.90 -12.20
CA TYR A 182 5.23 -9.74 -12.74
C TYR A 182 5.13 -8.64 -11.68
N VAL A 183 5.34 -7.39 -12.08
CA VAL A 183 5.27 -6.21 -11.20
C VAL A 183 3.94 -6.17 -10.43
N TYR A 184 2.85 -6.58 -11.08
CA TYR A 184 1.53 -6.67 -10.46
C TYR A 184 1.48 -7.66 -9.29
N ASN A 185 2.06 -8.85 -9.43
CA ASN A 185 2.10 -9.86 -8.36
C ASN A 185 2.93 -9.39 -7.18
N LEU A 186 4.08 -8.77 -7.43
CA LEU A 186 4.93 -8.20 -6.38
C LEU A 186 4.23 -7.06 -5.64
N MET A 187 3.48 -6.23 -6.36
CA MET A 187 2.68 -5.15 -5.75
C MET A 187 1.63 -5.72 -4.81
N ILE A 188 0.84 -6.71 -5.25
CA ILE A 188 -0.19 -7.33 -4.40
C ILE A 188 0.40 -8.04 -3.20
N PHE A 189 1.54 -8.71 -3.36
CA PHE A 189 2.26 -9.33 -2.26
C PHE A 189 2.67 -8.29 -1.20
N ALA A 190 3.28 -7.16 -1.64
CA ALA A 190 3.66 -6.08 -0.75
C ALA A 190 2.45 -5.45 -0.05
N ASP A 191 1.36 -5.23 -0.78
CA ASP A 191 0.11 -4.69 -0.26
C ASP A 191 -0.51 -5.62 0.80
N SER A 192 -0.51 -6.91 0.55
CA SER A 192 -1.00 -7.93 1.49
C SER A 192 -0.21 -7.92 2.80
N LEU A 193 1.13 -7.75 2.73
CA LEU A 193 1.96 -7.62 3.93
C LEU A 193 1.58 -6.39 4.75
N VAL A 194 1.30 -5.27 4.10
CA VAL A 194 0.84 -4.05 4.77
C VAL A 194 -0.54 -4.25 5.40
N GLU A 195 -1.46 -4.96 4.74
CA GLU A 195 -2.79 -5.27 5.30
C GLU A 195 -2.71 -6.07 6.60
N SER A 196 -1.70 -6.92 6.79
CA SER A 196 -1.51 -7.66 8.03
C SER A 196 -1.25 -6.78 9.27
N LEU A 197 -0.85 -5.53 9.06
CA LEU A 197 -0.67 -4.53 10.13
C LEU A 197 -2.01 -3.94 10.62
N PHE A 198 -3.07 -4.02 9.82
CA PHE A 198 -4.37 -3.40 10.10
C PHE A 198 -4.93 -3.77 11.48
N PRO A 199 -5.02 -5.06 11.89
CA PRO A 199 -5.57 -5.42 13.18
C PRO A 199 -4.78 -4.83 14.35
N ALA A 200 -3.45 -4.87 14.26
CA ALA A 200 -2.59 -4.35 15.31
C ALA A 200 -2.74 -2.83 15.47
N LEU A 201 -2.80 -2.09 14.36
CA LEU A 201 -2.95 -0.64 14.39
C LEU A 201 -4.34 -0.23 14.90
N VAL A 202 -5.39 -0.76 14.30
CA VAL A 202 -6.77 -0.35 14.61
C VAL A 202 -7.18 -0.77 16.02
N PHE A 203 -6.97 -2.03 16.38
CA PHE A 203 -7.32 -2.48 17.73
C PHE A 203 -6.39 -1.90 18.79
N GLY A 204 -5.11 -1.65 18.47
CA GLY A 204 -4.20 -0.97 19.37
C GLY A 204 -4.62 0.46 19.71
N ILE A 205 -5.22 1.19 18.75
CA ILE A 205 -5.67 2.57 18.97
C ILE A 205 -7.06 2.62 19.62
N TYR A 206 -8.00 1.77 19.19
CA TYR A 206 -9.41 1.90 19.58
C TYR A 206 -9.82 0.93 20.69
N CYS A 207 -9.09 -0.15 20.93
CA CYS A 207 -9.51 -1.22 21.83
C CYS A 207 -8.55 -1.38 23.02
N LYS A 208 -9.01 -1.05 24.22
CA LYS A 208 -8.25 -1.19 25.48
C LYS A 208 -7.86 -2.63 25.83
N TRP A 209 -8.46 -3.63 25.19
CA TRP A 209 -8.13 -5.05 25.39
C TRP A 209 -6.95 -5.52 24.52
N ALA A 210 -6.52 -4.71 23.56
CA ALA A 210 -5.41 -5.04 22.68
C ALA A 210 -4.09 -5.02 23.45
N THR A 211 -3.31 -6.13 23.35
CA THR A 211 -2.04 -6.27 24.05
C THR A 211 -0.85 -6.17 23.10
N ARG A 212 0.28 -5.66 23.58
CA ARG A 212 1.52 -5.56 22.80
C ARG A 212 1.97 -6.92 22.25
N LYS A 213 1.84 -7.98 23.06
CA LYS A 213 2.21 -9.34 22.64
C LYS A 213 1.32 -9.84 21.52
N ALA A 214 0.02 -9.58 21.60
CA ALA A 214 -0.93 -9.94 20.55
C ALA A 214 -0.63 -9.22 19.23
N ALA A 215 -0.26 -7.93 19.27
CA ALA A 215 0.12 -7.18 18.10
C ALA A 215 1.34 -7.81 17.39
N ILE A 216 2.40 -8.14 18.15
CA ILE A 216 3.60 -8.77 17.59
C ILE A 216 3.26 -10.13 16.97
N VAL A 217 2.52 -10.99 17.68
CA VAL A 217 2.13 -12.31 17.18
C VAL A 217 1.23 -12.20 15.93
N SER A 218 0.26 -11.29 15.94
CA SER A 218 -0.66 -11.04 14.83
C SER A 218 0.08 -10.63 13.56
N ILE A 219 0.97 -9.64 13.66
CA ILE A 219 1.76 -9.14 12.53
C ILE A 219 2.69 -10.23 11.99
N SER A 220 3.44 -10.89 12.90
CA SER A 220 4.40 -11.93 12.50
C SER A 220 3.72 -13.12 11.84
N ALA A 221 2.64 -13.61 12.41
CA ALA A 221 1.90 -14.74 11.85
C ALA A 221 1.19 -14.38 10.54
N GLY A 222 0.59 -13.18 10.45
CA GLY A 222 0.02 -12.68 9.21
C GLY A 222 1.05 -12.63 8.08
N ALA A 223 2.22 -12.06 8.35
CA ALA A 223 3.31 -11.99 7.38
C ALA A 223 3.82 -13.39 6.97
N ILE A 224 4.00 -14.31 7.92
CA ILE A 224 4.42 -15.70 7.63
C ILE A 224 3.40 -16.39 6.74
N VAL A 225 2.11 -16.28 7.05
CA VAL A 225 1.05 -16.91 6.25
C VAL A 225 1.01 -16.32 4.84
N ILE A 226 1.16 -15.01 4.68
CA ILE A 226 1.24 -14.36 3.36
C ILE A 226 2.45 -14.88 2.57
N CYS A 227 3.62 -14.99 3.20
CA CYS A 227 4.79 -15.57 2.54
C CYS A 227 4.55 -17.02 2.13
N LEU A 228 3.94 -17.85 2.98
CA LEU A 228 3.62 -19.23 2.66
C LEU A 228 2.61 -19.34 1.51
N THR A 229 1.57 -18.51 1.52
CA THR A 229 0.57 -18.50 0.43
C THR A 229 1.15 -18.04 -0.89
N PHE A 230 2.12 -17.12 -0.88
CA PHE A 230 2.78 -16.63 -2.08
C PHE A 230 3.82 -17.62 -2.62
N PHE A 231 4.74 -18.11 -1.77
CA PHE A 231 5.90 -18.89 -2.22
C PHE A 231 5.66 -20.40 -2.29
N VAL A 232 4.72 -20.93 -1.48
CA VAL A 232 4.54 -22.39 -1.34
C VAL A 232 3.26 -22.89 -1.97
N TRP A 233 2.15 -22.19 -1.74
CA TRP A 233 0.82 -22.69 -2.14
C TRP A 233 0.31 -22.12 -3.44
N ASP A 234 0.88 -21.01 -3.94
CA ASP A 234 0.49 -20.31 -5.16
C ASP A 234 -1.05 -20.22 -5.34
N LEU A 235 -1.74 -19.85 -4.27
CA LEU A 235 -3.21 -19.81 -4.21
C LEU A 235 -3.84 -18.71 -5.09
N GLY A 236 -3.01 -17.95 -5.77
CA GLY A 236 -3.41 -16.80 -6.56
C GLY A 236 -3.55 -15.52 -5.72
N TYR A 237 -3.28 -14.42 -6.37
CA TYR A 237 -3.09 -13.09 -5.78
C TYR A 237 -4.22 -12.59 -4.87
N VAL A 238 -5.47 -13.05 -5.11
CA VAL A 238 -6.63 -12.60 -4.32
C VAL A 238 -6.64 -13.17 -2.89
N TRP A 239 -6.05 -14.35 -2.71
CA TRP A 239 -6.09 -15.05 -1.43
C TRP A 239 -5.00 -14.61 -0.47
N TYR A 240 -3.88 -14.05 -0.95
CA TYR A 240 -2.75 -13.67 -0.09
C TYR A 240 -3.17 -12.67 1.00
N GLY A 241 -3.78 -11.55 0.62
CA GLY A 241 -4.24 -10.53 1.57
C GLY A 241 -5.38 -11.02 2.45
N THR A 242 -6.37 -11.69 1.87
CA THR A 242 -7.56 -12.14 2.62
C THR A 242 -7.22 -13.14 3.72
N ILE A 243 -6.39 -14.17 3.41
CA ILE A 243 -5.99 -15.19 4.40
C ILE A 243 -5.05 -14.56 5.44
N GLY A 244 -4.11 -13.72 5.01
CA GLY A 244 -3.19 -13.02 5.91
C GLY A 244 -3.92 -12.11 6.88
N LEU A 245 -4.84 -11.28 6.39
CA LEU A 245 -5.66 -10.38 7.20
C LEU A 245 -6.56 -11.16 8.18
N ALA A 246 -7.24 -12.22 7.71
CA ALA A 246 -8.08 -13.06 8.56
C ALA A 246 -7.26 -13.71 9.68
N THR A 247 -6.09 -14.24 9.36
CA THR A 247 -5.17 -14.82 10.36
C THR A 247 -4.73 -13.77 11.37
N ALA A 248 -4.33 -12.59 10.91
CA ALA A 248 -3.92 -11.50 11.77
C ALA A 248 -5.06 -11.04 12.69
N LEU A 249 -6.29 -10.92 12.20
CA LEU A 249 -7.47 -10.56 12.99
C LEU A 249 -7.78 -11.58 14.08
N VAL A 250 -7.81 -12.86 13.72
CA VAL A 250 -8.08 -13.95 14.67
C VAL A 250 -7.03 -14.01 15.77
N LEU A 251 -5.75 -13.97 15.38
CA LEU A 251 -4.66 -14.03 16.35
C LEU A 251 -4.61 -12.79 17.25
N MET A 252 -4.86 -11.60 16.69
CA MET A 252 -4.95 -10.38 17.49
C MET A 252 -6.02 -10.51 18.58
N TYR A 253 -7.18 -11.03 18.25
CA TYR A 253 -8.26 -11.23 19.23
C TYR A 253 -7.93 -12.33 20.24
N VAL A 254 -7.55 -13.52 19.78
CA VAL A 254 -7.30 -14.69 20.64
C VAL A 254 -6.13 -14.45 21.60
N VAL A 255 -4.99 -13.96 21.07
CA VAL A 255 -3.80 -13.73 21.90
C VAL A 255 -4.04 -12.57 22.88
N SER A 256 -4.79 -11.53 22.49
CA SER A 256 -5.17 -10.46 23.44
C SER A 256 -6.04 -10.97 24.60
N LYS A 257 -6.88 -11.96 24.35
CA LYS A 257 -7.68 -12.60 25.43
C LYS A 257 -6.84 -13.50 26.36
N LEU A 258 -5.80 -14.12 25.81
CA LEU A 258 -4.92 -15.03 26.57
C LEU A 258 -3.80 -14.27 27.30
N THR A 259 -3.39 -13.12 26.81
CA THR A 259 -2.31 -12.32 27.38
C THR A 259 -2.89 -11.07 28.03
N ARG A 260 -2.39 -10.77 29.26
CA ARG A 260 -2.65 -9.48 29.90
C ARG A 260 -1.36 -8.68 29.87
N ASP A 261 -1.42 -7.49 29.33
CA ASP A 261 -0.33 -6.49 29.46
C ASP A 261 -0.48 -5.78 30.81
N ASP A 262 0.62 -5.14 31.24
CA ASP A 262 0.60 -4.34 32.45
C ASP A 262 -0.40 -3.18 32.26
N PRO A 263 -1.45 -3.06 33.10
CA PRO A 263 -2.49 -2.06 32.90
C PRO A 263 -1.95 -0.63 32.88
N LYS A 264 -0.78 -0.40 33.44
CA LYS A 264 -0.15 0.91 33.53
C LYS A 264 0.27 1.47 32.16
N ASP A 265 0.89 0.66 31.31
CA ASP A 265 1.34 1.08 29.96
C ASP A 265 0.18 1.42 29.04
N SER A 266 -0.93 0.67 29.14
CA SER A 266 -2.13 0.93 28.33
C SER A 266 -2.89 2.17 28.82
N ASP A 267 -3.00 2.38 30.12
CA ASP A 267 -3.70 3.52 30.69
C ASP A 267 -2.98 4.83 30.39
N ASP A 268 -1.66 4.88 30.51
CA ASP A 268 -0.84 6.05 30.14
C ASP A 268 -1.02 6.45 28.67
N PHE A 269 -1.09 5.49 27.76
CA PHE A 269 -1.33 5.74 26.34
C PHE A 269 -2.73 6.32 26.08
N TYR A 270 -3.77 5.72 26.65
CA TYR A 270 -5.15 6.19 26.48
C TYR A 270 -5.39 7.53 27.19
N GLU A 271 -4.74 7.77 28.32
CA GLU A 271 -4.78 9.06 28.99
C GLU A 271 -4.09 10.16 28.18
N ALA A 272 -2.97 9.88 27.53
CA ALA A 272 -2.32 10.77 26.58
C ALA A 272 -3.22 11.08 25.37
N LEU A 273 -3.90 10.08 24.85
CA LEU A 273 -4.83 10.20 23.71
C LEU A 273 -6.05 11.05 24.10
N ASP A 274 -6.63 10.84 25.27
CA ASP A 274 -7.78 11.57 25.82
C ASP A 274 -7.40 13.01 26.21
N SER A 275 -6.20 13.22 26.75
CA SER A 275 -5.69 14.56 27.04
C SER A 275 -5.48 15.39 25.77
N GLY A 276 -5.00 14.77 24.69
CA GLY A 276 -4.87 15.36 23.37
C GLY A 276 -6.26 15.77 22.84
N HIS A 277 -7.25 14.88 22.95
CA HIS A 277 -8.63 15.16 22.54
C HIS A 277 -9.25 16.31 23.36
N ARG A 278 -9.10 16.32 24.67
CA ARG A 278 -9.58 17.39 25.58
C ARG A 278 -8.91 18.73 25.26
N ARG A 279 -7.63 18.75 24.98
CA ARG A 279 -6.90 19.95 24.57
C ARG A 279 -7.44 20.49 23.24
N PHE A 280 -7.72 19.63 22.29
CA PHE A 280 -8.35 19.98 21.04
C PHE A 280 -9.75 20.58 21.21
N MET A 281 -10.60 19.98 22.04
CA MET A 281 -11.96 20.48 22.31
C MET A 281 -11.94 21.84 22.99
N ARG A 282 -10.97 22.10 23.91
CA ARG A 282 -10.79 23.42 24.55
C ARG A 282 -10.38 24.50 23.53
N ILE A 283 -9.49 24.17 22.58
CA ILE A 283 -9.09 25.11 21.54
C ILE A 283 -10.28 25.43 20.63
N LYS A 284 -11.07 24.44 20.26
CA LYS A 284 -12.29 24.60 19.44
C LYS A 284 -13.35 25.46 20.14
N ALA A 285 -13.49 25.34 21.44
CA ALA A 285 -14.41 26.15 22.24
C ALA A 285 -13.96 27.63 22.37
N LYS A 286 -12.66 27.91 22.27
CA LYS A 286 -12.12 29.29 22.31
C LYS A 286 -12.20 30.01 20.94
N ILE A 287 -12.41 29.26 19.85
CA ILE A 287 -12.48 29.79 18.48
C ILE A 287 -13.95 30.05 18.07
N ARG A 288 -14.92 29.55 18.82
CA ARG A 288 -16.35 29.90 18.73
C ARG A 288 -16.68 31.08 19.66
#